data_81599f3a218f32c9c7f029e64096e691
#
_entry.id   81599f3a218f32c9c7f029e64096e691
#
_cell.length_a   1.000
_cell.length_b   1.000
_cell.length_c   1.000
_cell.angle_alpha   90.00
_cell.angle_beta   90.00
_cell.angle_gamma   90.00
#
_symmetry.space_group_name_H-M   'P 1'
#
loop_
_entity.id
_entity.type
_entity.pdbx_description
1 polymer ?
#
loop_
_entity_poly.entity_id
_entity_poly.type
_entity_poly.pdbx_seq_one_letter_code
_entity_poly.pdbx_strand_id
1 'polypeptide(L)'
;MSDKSWPTWLPIRPSLKQVSAYGAPQLPVEIKLNTNENPFGLSDDLVDKILTQIKVKAATLNRYPDRDAVDLRKKLANFINKLSGTKFNEGNIWAANGSNEIIQSIFLAFGGNGALGFEPSYSVHKIIANITQTTWKNVS
;
A
#
# COMPACT_ATOMS: atom_id res chain seq x y z
N MET A 1 -17.60 -22.56 -3.94
CA MET A 1 -17.59 -21.08 -3.76
C MET A 1 -18.99 -20.70 -3.36
N SER A 2 -19.22 -20.21 -2.13
CA SER A 2 -20.56 -19.82 -1.70
C SER A 2 -21.01 -18.62 -2.51
N ASP A 3 -22.16 -18.76 -3.13
CA ASP A 3 -22.86 -17.69 -3.83
C ASP A 3 -23.24 -16.62 -2.79
N LYS A 4 -22.32 -15.68 -2.54
CA LYS A 4 -22.57 -14.56 -1.63
C LYS A 4 -23.43 -13.55 -2.37
N SER A 5 -24.72 -13.82 -2.41
CA SER A 5 -25.68 -12.81 -2.85
C SER A 5 -25.68 -11.65 -1.85
N TRP A 6 -25.33 -10.47 -2.33
CA TRP A 6 -25.43 -9.26 -1.54
C TRP A 6 -26.89 -9.02 -1.14
N PRO A 7 -27.15 -8.54 0.07
CA PRO A 7 -28.50 -8.16 0.47
C PRO A 7 -29.10 -7.16 -0.51
N THR A 8 -30.36 -7.37 -0.91
CA THR A 8 -31.03 -6.52 -1.92
C THR A 8 -31.15 -5.04 -1.52
N TRP A 9 -31.15 -4.78 -0.22
CA TRP A 9 -31.21 -3.43 0.33
C TRP A 9 -29.86 -2.68 0.31
N LEU A 10 -28.73 -3.38 0.06
CA LEU A 10 -27.40 -2.77 0.05
C LEU A 10 -27.10 -2.21 -1.35
N PRO A 11 -26.92 -0.90 -1.51
CA PRO A 11 -26.68 -0.25 -2.81
C PRO A 11 -25.24 -0.44 -3.29
N ILE A 12 -24.83 -1.69 -3.52
CA ILE A 12 -23.50 -1.99 -4.05
C ILE A 12 -23.40 -1.57 -5.53
N ARG A 13 -22.28 -0.97 -5.89
CA ARG A 13 -22.00 -0.62 -7.29
C ARG A 13 -22.01 -1.87 -8.18
N PRO A 14 -22.68 -1.84 -9.35
CA PRO A 14 -22.75 -3.01 -10.24
C PRO A 14 -21.39 -3.59 -10.62
N SER A 15 -20.39 -2.73 -10.86
CA SER A 15 -19.01 -3.14 -11.18
C SER A 15 -18.30 -3.92 -10.07
N LEU A 16 -18.78 -3.83 -8.83
CA LEU A 16 -18.16 -4.52 -7.68
C LEU A 16 -18.89 -5.82 -7.29
N LYS A 17 -20.07 -6.08 -7.84
CA LYS A 17 -20.88 -7.25 -7.46
C LYS A 17 -20.15 -8.57 -7.69
N GLN A 18 -19.33 -8.66 -8.73
CA GLN A 18 -18.61 -9.87 -9.12
C GLN A 18 -17.14 -9.87 -8.71
N VAL A 19 -16.69 -8.83 -8.02
CA VAL A 19 -15.29 -8.73 -7.59
C VAL A 19 -15.09 -9.57 -6.34
N SER A 20 -14.16 -10.51 -6.38
CA SER A 20 -13.69 -11.21 -5.20
C SER A 20 -12.68 -10.39 -4.42
N ALA A 21 -12.65 -10.57 -3.09
CA ALA A 21 -11.63 -9.94 -2.27
C ALA A 21 -10.23 -10.37 -2.73
N TYR A 22 -9.32 -9.40 -2.83
CA TYR A 22 -7.91 -9.71 -3.05
C TYR A 22 -7.32 -10.37 -1.80
N GLY A 23 -6.57 -11.43 -2.01
CA GLY A 23 -5.83 -12.09 -0.94
C GLY A 23 -4.96 -13.20 -1.52
N ALA A 24 -3.68 -13.16 -1.22
CA ALA A 24 -2.82 -14.33 -1.45
C ALA A 24 -3.17 -15.42 -0.44
N PRO A 25 -3.22 -16.70 -0.82
CA PRO A 25 -3.44 -17.77 0.12
C PRO A 25 -2.42 -17.74 1.25
N GLN A 26 -2.91 -17.77 2.50
CA GLN A 26 -2.04 -17.90 3.67
C GLN A 26 -1.81 -19.40 3.92
N LEU A 27 -0.68 -19.90 3.49
CA LEU A 27 -0.32 -21.31 3.61
C LEU A 27 0.62 -21.49 4.82
N PRO A 28 0.41 -22.51 5.65
CA PRO A 28 1.31 -22.86 6.75
C PRO A 28 2.51 -23.65 6.22
N VAL A 29 3.35 -23.00 5.41
CA VAL A 29 4.54 -23.60 4.80
C VAL A 29 5.79 -22.86 5.26
N GLU A 30 6.90 -23.57 5.36
CA GLU A 30 8.18 -23.02 5.79
C GLU A 30 8.72 -21.98 4.79
N ILE A 31 8.61 -22.27 3.49
CA ILE A 31 9.08 -21.37 2.42
C ILE A 31 7.87 -20.79 1.68
N LYS A 32 7.68 -19.47 1.82
CA LYS A 32 6.60 -18.72 1.17
C LYS A 32 7.16 -17.91 0.00
N LEU A 33 6.72 -18.21 -1.21
CA LEU A 33 7.11 -17.52 -2.43
C LEU A 33 5.91 -16.87 -3.16
N ASN A 34 4.73 -16.95 -2.57
CA ASN A 34 3.50 -16.41 -3.14
C ASN A 34 3.21 -14.96 -2.77
N THR A 35 4.02 -14.39 -1.90
CA THR A 35 3.98 -12.99 -1.46
C THR A 35 5.39 -12.42 -1.46
N ASN A 36 5.50 -11.10 -1.61
CA ASN A 36 6.78 -10.40 -1.59
C ASN A 36 7.16 -10.03 -0.14
N GLU A 37 7.45 -11.05 0.66
CA GLU A 37 7.85 -10.90 2.07
C GLU A 37 9.37 -10.90 2.20
N ASN A 38 9.90 -10.14 3.16
CA ASN A 38 11.29 -10.24 3.55
C ASN A 38 11.48 -11.47 4.44
N PRO A 39 12.25 -12.50 4.05
CA PRO A 39 12.44 -13.71 4.85
C PRO A 39 13.34 -13.50 6.07
N PHE A 40 14.05 -12.37 6.15
CA PHE A 40 14.96 -12.07 7.25
C PHE A 40 14.25 -11.30 8.35
N GLY A 41 14.30 -11.83 9.57
CA GLY A 41 13.81 -11.15 10.77
C GLY A 41 14.66 -9.92 11.12
N LEU A 42 14.16 -9.12 12.04
CA LEU A 42 14.91 -8.00 12.59
C LEU A 42 15.97 -8.53 13.58
N SER A 43 17.12 -7.85 13.67
CA SER A 43 18.09 -8.13 14.73
C SER A 43 17.56 -7.68 16.09
N ASP A 44 18.01 -8.33 17.18
CA ASP A 44 17.61 -8.00 18.55
C ASP A 44 17.89 -6.52 18.89
N ASP A 45 19.05 -5.99 18.50
CA ASP A 45 19.40 -4.58 18.67
C ASP A 45 18.38 -3.63 17.97
N LEU A 46 17.91 -3.98 16.79
CA LEU A 46 16.91 -3.19 16.09
C LEU A 46 15.54 -3.30 16.76
N VAL A 47 15.16 -4.48 17.23
CA VAL A 47 13.93 -4.71 18.00
C VAL A 47 13.92 -3.84 19.25
N ASP A 48 15.01 -3.85 20.04
CA ASP A 48 15.12 -3.06 21.26
C ASP A 48 15.02 -1.54 21.00
N LYS A 49 15.64 -1.06 19.92
CA LYS A 49 15.53 0.34 19.49
C LYS A 49 14.09 0.70 19.13
N ILE A 50 13.39 -0.15 18.42
CA ILE A 50 11.97 0.04 18.04
C ILE A 50 11.11 0.09 19.31
N LEU A 51 11.26 -0.87 20.21
CA LEU A 51 10.49 -0.93 21.46
C LEU A 51 10.72 0.29 22.34
N THR A 52 11.94 0.78 22.42
CA THR A 52 12.29 2.01 23.15
C THR A 52 11.53 3.20 22.59
N GLN A 53 11.48 3.36 21.25
CA GLN A 53 10.75 4.45 20.60
C GLN A 53 9.22 4.31 20.76
N ILE A 54 8.70 3.10 20.65
CA ILE A 54 7.27 2.82 20.90
C ILE A 54 6.89 3.21 22.33
N LYS A 55 7.69 2.84 23.33
CA LYS A 55 7.44 3.18 24.72
C LYS A 55 7.32 4.69 24.94
N VAL A 56 8.21 5.47 24.33
CA VAL A 56 8.16 6.94 24.39
C VAL A 56 6.89 7.49 23.76
N LYS A 57 6.47 6.95 22.63
CA LYS A 57 5.30 7.42 21.88
C LYS A 57 3.97 6.92 22.44
N ALA A 58 3.98 5.80 23.17
CA ALA A 58 2.77 5.17 23.71
C ALA A 58 1.93 6.13 24.57
N ALA A 59 2.58 7.02 25.33
CA ALA A 59 1.90 7.99 26.17
C ALA A 59 1.06 9.03 25.40
N THR A 60 1.27 9.13 24.08
CA THR A 60 0.59 10.12 23.21
C THR A 60 -0.28 9.50 22.12
N LEU A 61 -0.46 8.17 22.13
CA LEU A 61 -1.27 7.46 21.11
C LEU A 61 -2.76 7.86 21.11
N ASN A 62 -3.24 8.48 22.19
CA ASN A 62 -4.59 9.04 22.28
C ASN A 62 -4.72 10.40 21.57
N ARG A 63 -3.64 10.94 21.00
CA ARG A 63 -3.63 12.21 20.28
C ARG A 63 -3.50 11.94 18.76
N TYR A 64 -3.97 12.89 17.97
CA TYR A 64 -3.74 12.84 16.54
C TYR A 64 -2.24 12.88 16.23
N PRO A 65 -1.78 12.05 15.28
CA PRO A 65 -0.39 12.10 14.83
C PRO A 65 -0.10 13.40 14.06
N ASP A 66 1.19 13.65 13.77
CA ASP A 66 1.57 14.67 12.79
C ASP A 66 0.95 14.30 11.42
N ARG A 67 -0.02 15.13 10.99
CA ARG A 67 -0.77 14.93 9.75
C ARG A 67 0.15 14.86 8.54
N ASP A 68 1.19 15.67 8.52
CA ASP A 68 2.06 15.84 7.38
C ASP A 68 3.28 14.91 7.42
N ALA A 69 3.48 14.19 8.53
CA ALA A 69 4.58 13.25 8.76
C ALA A 69 5.96 13.81 8.35
N VAL A 70 6.22 15.08 8.70
CA VAL A 70 7.38 15.85 8.20
C VAL A 70 8.71 15.17 8.53
N ASP A 71 8.88 14.70 9.76
CA ASP A 71 10.11 14.02 10.18
C ASP A 71 10.36 12.71 9.41
N LEU A 72 9.30 11.92 9.17
CA LEU A 72 9.40 10.70 8.37
C LEU A 72 9.80 11.04 6.95
N ARG A 73 9.16 12.02 6.33
CA ARG A 73 9.41 12.44 4.94
C ARG A 73 10.83 12.98 4.77
N LYS A 74 11.35 13.77 5.72
CA LYS A 74 12.77 14.22 5.74
C LYS A 74 13.73 13.03 5.80
N LYS A 75 13.48 12.07 6.69
CA LYS A 75 14.33 10.87 6.82
C LYS A 75 14.30 10.01 5.57
N LEU A 76 13.13 9.83 4.95
CA LEU A 76 13.01 9.11 3.68
C LEU A 76 13.72 9.82 2.53
N ALA A 77 13.58 11.15 2.41
CA ALA A 77 14.32 11.93 1.43
C ALA A 77 15.83 11.75 1.59
N ASN A 78 16.34 11.87 2.80
CA ASN A 78 17.76 11.67 3.09
C ASN A 78 18.24 10.25 2.79
N PHE A 79 17.42 9.24 3.08
CA PHE A 79 17.72 7.85 2.76
C PHE A 79 17.81 7.63 1.25
N ILE A 80 16.82 8.11 0.49
CA ILE A 80 16.81 8.01 -0.98
C ILE A 80 18.00 8.77 -1.59
N ASN A 81 18.29 9.97 -1.11
CA ASN A 81 19.42 10.77 -1.58
C ASN A 81 20.75 10.03 -1.42
N LYS A 82 20.94 9.34 -0.29
CA LYS A 82 22.14 8.52 -0.05
C LYS A 82 22.25 7.33 -1.01
N LEU A 83 21.13 6.70 -1.34
CA LEU A 83 21.11 5.53 -2.23
C LEU A 83 21.28 5.90 -3.70
N SER A 84 20.67 7.00 -4.14
CA SER A 84 20.50 7.33 -5.56
C SER A 84 21.23 8.60 -5.99
N GLY A 85 21.96 9.26 -5.09
CA GLY A 85 22.67 10.51 -5.41
C GLY A 85 21.74 11.69 -5.75
N THR A 86 20.46 11.61 -5.37
CA THR A 86 19.47 12.66 -5.62
C THR A 86 19.53 13.76 -4.56
N LYS A 87 18.74 14.83 -4.76
CA LYS A 87 18.65 15.99 -3.84
C LYS A 87 17.20 16.27 -3.46
N PHE A 88 16.46 15.24 -3.05
CA PHE A 88 15.09 15.39 -2.60
C PHE A 88 15.01 16.00 -1.20
N ASN A 89 13.90 16.67 -0.93
CA ASN A 89 13.49 17.13 0.38
C ASN A 89 12.14 16.54 0.75
N GLU A 90 11.59 16.88 1.90
CA GLU A 90 10.30 16.39 2.37
C GLU A 90 9.13 16.72 1.43
N GLY A 91 9.24 17.80 0.66
CA GLY A 91 8.23 18.18 -0.34
C GLY A 91 8.14 17.23 -1.53
N ASN A 92 9.19 16.42 -1.77
CA ASN A 92 9.25 15.44 -2.84
C ASN A 92 8.81 14.03 -2.39
N ILE A 93 8.48 13.85 -1.12
CA ILE A 93 8.13 12.55 -0.54
C ILE A 93 6.66 12.53 -0.14
N TRP A 94 5.97 11.53 -0.57
CA TRP A 94 4.66 11.17 -0.08
C TRP A 94 4.73 9.83 0.64
N ALA A 95 4.31 9.80 1.90
CA ALA A 95 4.23 8.60 2.71
C ALA A 95 2.77 8.24 3.00
N ALA A 96 2.44 6.96 2.91
CA ALA A 96 1.10 6.43 3.16
C ALA A 96 1.19 5.00 3.74
N ASN A 97 0.05 4.37 4.01
CA ASN A 97 -0.02 2.99 4.51
C ASN A 97 0.23 1.97 3.39
N GLY A 98 1.46 1.95 2.90
CA GLY A 98 1.90 1.13 1.80
C GLY A 98 1.58 1.71 0.41
N SER A 99 2.16 1.07 -0.62
CA SER A 99 2.03 1.51 -2.01
C SER A 99 0.59 1.43 -2.55
N ASN A 100 -0.23 0.53 -2.02
CA ASN A 100 -1.62 0.38 -2.48
C ASN A 100 -2.47 1.63 -2.23
N GLU A 101 -2.30 2.28 -1.08
CA GLU A 101 -2.98 3.54 -0.78
C GLU A 101 -2.53 4.67 -1.72
N ILE A 102 -1.23 4.73 -2.01
CA ILE A 102 -0.68 5.72 -2.94
C ILE A 102 -1.21 5.49 -4.35
N ILE A 103 -1.18 4.25 -4.85
CA ILE A 103 -1.67 3.90 -6.18
C ILE A 103 -3.16 4.21 -6.30
N GLN A 104 -3.95 3.86 -5.29
CA GLN A 104 -5.38 4.18 -5.26
C GLN A 104 -5.63 5.69 -5.31
N SER A 105 -4.88 6.47 -4.55
CA SER A 105 -5.00 7.93 -4.55
C SER A 105 -4.61 8.55 -5.88
N ILE A 106 -3.57 8.01 -6.54
CA ILE A 106 -3.17 8.44 -7.89
C ILE A 106 -4.28 8.13 -8.89
N PHE A 107 -4.89 6.95 -8.85
CA PHE A 107 -5.96 6.60 -9.77
C PHE A 107 -7.23 7.42 -9.53
N LEU A 108 -7.56 7.72 -8.26
CA LEU A 108 -8.67 8.61 -7.94
C LEU A 108 -8.44 10.03 -8.48
N ALA A 109 -7.21 10.52 -8.40
CA ALA A 109 -6.88 11.88 -8.83
C ALA A 109 -6.69 12.02 -10.35
N PHE A 110 -6.10 11.02 -11.00
CA PHE A 110 -5.62 11.13 -12.37
C PHE A 110 -6.17 10.07 -13.34
N GLY A 111 -6.99 9.14 -12.86
CA GLY A 111 -7.49 8.00 -13.64
C GLY A 111 -8.56 8.32 -14.70
N GLY A 112 -8.97 9.58 -14.88
CA GLY A 112 -10.06 9.97 -15.77
C GLY A 112 -9.86 9.56 -17.23
N ASN A 113 -8.63 9.55 -17.72
CA ASN A 113 -8.29 9.11 -19.09
C ASN A 113 -7.82 7.65 -19.16
N GLY A 114 -7.91 6.92 -18.05
CA GLY A 114 -7.45 5.54 -17.94
C GLY A 114 -6.01 5.41 -17.48
N ALA A 115 -5.56 4.16 -17.39
CA ALA A 115 -4.20 3.79 -16.99
C ALA A 115 -3.66 2.67 -17.88
N LEU A 116 -2.36 2.66 -18.06
CA LEU A 116 -1.62 1.63 -18.79
C LEU A 116 -0.74 0.86 -17.82
N GLY A 117 -0.59 -0.43 -18.05
CA GLY A 117 0.36 -1.26 -17.31
C GLY A 117 0.91 -2.39 -18.15
N PHE A 118 2.14 -2.78 -17.84
CA PHE A 118 2.79 -3.91 -18.50
C PHE A 118 2.39 -5.23 -17.84
N GLU A 119 2.42 -6.32 -18.60
CA GLU A 119 2.21 -7.67 -18.07
C GLU A 119 3.45 -8.54 -18.32
N PRO A 120 3.78 -9.40 -17.33
CA PRO A 120 3.14 -9.62 -16.04
C PRO A 120 3.41 -8.46 -15.05
N SER A 121 2.40 -8.13 -14.23
CA SER A 121 2.48 -7.05 -13.25
C SER A 121 1.78 -7.43 -11.94
N TYR A 122 1.96 -6.61 -10.93
CA TYR A 122 1.28 -6.75 -9.65
C TYR A 122 -0.24 -6.64 -9.84
N SER A 123 -0.96 -7.71 -9.50
CA SER A 123 -2.40 -7.85 -9.77
C SER A 123 -3.28 -6.76 -9.14
N VAL A 124 -2.80 -6.14 -8.05
CA VAL A 124 -3.53 -5.09 -7.34
C VAL A 124 -3.72 -3.83 -8.20
N HIS A 125 -2.85 -3.55 -9.17
CA HIS A 125 -3.02 -2.40 -10.07
C HIS A 125 -4.37 -2.44 -10.80
N LYS A 126 -4.72 -3.59 -11.39
CA LYS A 126 -6.00 -3.79 -12.09
C LYS A 126 -7.20 -3.74 -11.12
N ILE A 127 -7.03 -4.28 -9.92
CA ILE A 127 -8.07 -4.26 -8.89
C ILE A 127 -8.36 -2.82 -8.48
N ILE A 128 -7.32 -2.03 -8.21
CA ILE A 128 -7.48 -0.61 -7.86
C ILE A 128 -8.11 0.16 -9.03
N ALA A 129 -7.65 -0.06 -10.27
CA ALA A 129 -8.25 0.55 -11.45
C ALA A 129 -9.76 0.27 -11.53
N ASN A 130 -10.17 -0.97 -11.31
CA ASN A 130 -11.59 -1.34 -11.30
C ASN A 130 -12.38 -0.64 -10.17
N ILE A 131 -11.83 -0.63 -8.95
CA ILE A 131 -12.46 0.01 -7.79
C ILE A 131 -12.62 1.52 -7.99
N THR A 132 -11.63 2.16 -8.60
CA THR A 132 -11.63 3.61 -8.89
C THR A 132 -12.32 3.97 -10.20
N GLN A 133 -12.87 2.97 -10.92
CA GLN A 133 -13.48 3.12 -12.26
C GLN A 133 -12.52 3.70 -13.31
N THR A 134 -11.22 3.48 -13.12
CA THR A 134 -10.18 3.83 -14.09
C THR A 134 -10.10 2.73 -15.15
N THR A 135 -10.24 3.10 -16.41
CA THR A 135 -10.06 2.15 -17.53
C THR A 135 -8.62 1.65 -17.54
N TRP A 136 -8.42 0.32 -17.44
CA TRP A 136 -7.09 -0.29 -17.48
C TRP A 136 -6.81 -0.88 -18.85
N LYS A 137 -5.64 -0.60 -19.39
CA LYS A 137 -5.14 -1.18 -20.65
C LYS A 137 -3.79 -1.85 -20.43
N ASN A 138 -3.69 -3.12 -20.84
CA ASN A 138 -2.42 -3.82 -20.85
C ASN A 138 -1.59 -3.42 -22.07
N VAL A 139 -0.30 -3.30 -21.85
CA VAL A 139 0.72 -3.11 -22.87
C VAL A 139 1.67 -4.30 -22.78
N SER A 140 1.93 -4.95 -23.89
CA SER A 140 2.89 -6.05 -24.04
C SER A 140 4.25 -5.52 -24.47
#